data_8f92e295a0bb4d985867b99b8343c02b
#
_entry.id   8f92e295a0bb4d985867b99b8343c02b
#
_cell.length_a   1.000
_cell.length_b   1.000
_cell.length_c   1.000
_cell.angle_alpha   90.00
_cell.angle_beta   90.00
_cell.angle_gamma   90.00
#
_symmetry.space_group_name_H-M   'P 1'
#
loop_
_entity.id
_entity.type
_entity.pdbx_description
1 polymer ?
#
loop_
_entity_poly.entity_id
_entity_poly.type
_entity_poly.pdbx_seq_one_letter_code
_entity_poly.pdbx_strand_id
1 'polypeptide(L)'
;MPVSDLIARMGYKSQRYRDLYSADYHIGRSADEDVEEYRKRSPAWQAHKLKTPLLIHSNTNDGDVNVFEVEHLIKSLKAEGKKFEYEIYEDIPGGHTFDRIDSKKAQEVRLKIYKFLEGYLSPPKPFGNLKALRKAAYRY
;
A
#
# COMPACT_ATOMS: atom_id res chain seq x y z
N MET A 1 1.58 -2.45 3.07
CA MET A 1 0.95 -1.25 2.48
C MET A 1 1.93 -0.11 2.47
N PRO A 2 2.13 0.61 1.37
CA PRO A 2 2.99 1.81 1.36
C PRO A 2 2.23 3.01 1.94
N VAL A 3 2.98 3.91 2.57
CA VAL A 3 2.48 5.25 2.92
C VAL A 3 2.08 5.96 1.63
N SER A 4 0.85 6.42 1.53
CA SER A 4 0.29 7.02 0.32
C SER A 4 -0.12 8.49 0.47
N ASP A 5 -0.30 8.96 1.71
CA ASP A 5 -0.65 10.35 2.02
C ASP A 5 -0.01 10.80 3.33
N LEU A 6 1.09 11.54 3.24
CA LEU A 6 1.81 12.04 4.43
C LEU A 6 1.00 13.08 5.20
N ILE A 7 0.14 13.85 4.54
CA ILE A 7 -0.67 14.87 5.23
C ILE A 7 -1.71 14.17 6.11
N ALA A 8 -2.49 13.24 5.53
CA ALA A 8 -3.43 12.44 6.28
C ALA A 8 -2.73 11.67 7.42
N ARG A 9 -1.54 11.13 7.14
CA ARG A 9 -0.73 10.39 8.10
C ARG A 9 -0.31 11.25 9.29
N MET A 10 0.10 12.48 9.09
CA MET A 10 0.42 13.41 10.18
C MET A 10 -0.80 13.70 11.06
N GLY A 11 -2.00 13.62 10.51
CA GLY A 11 -3.25 13.84 11.25
C GLY A 11 -3.56 12.77 12.30
N TYR A 12 -3.15 11.50 12.10
CA TYR A 12 -3.49 10.40 13.02
C TYR A 12 -2.29 9.79 13.75
N LYS A 13 -1.06 10.07 13.34
CA LYS A 13 0.14 9.57 14.02
C LYS A 13 0.49 10.40 15.27
N SER A 14 1.24 9.77 16.19
CA SER A 14 1.70 10.42 17.43
C SER A 14 2.61 11.62 17.15
N GLN A 15 2.75 12.52 18.14
CA GLN A 15 3.67 13.65 18.05
C GLN A 15 5.10 13.19 17.76
N ARG A 16 5.60 12.15 18.46
CA ARG A 16 6.93 11.58 18.22
C ARG A 16 7.13 11.16 16.74
N TYR A 17 6.10 10.63 16.11
CA TYR A 17 6.16 10.25 14.69
C TYR A 17 6.23 11.49 13.79
N ARG A 18 5.46 12.54 14.10
CA ARG A 18 5.50 13.81 13.38
C ARG A 18 6.87 14.48 13.51
N ASP A 19 7.46 14.50 14.73
CA ASP A 19 8.80 15.04 14.99
C ASP A 19 9.88 14.31 14.19
N LEU A 20 9.75 12.99 14.01
CA LEU A 20 10.66 12.20 13.18
C LEU A 20 10.63 12.68 11.71
N TYR A 21 9.45 12.97 11.17
CA TYR A 21 9.32 13.43 9.78
C TYR A 21 9.76 14.88 9.60
N SER A 22 9.56 15.74 10.60
CA SER A 22 9.99 17.15 10.56
C SER A 22 11.47 17.38 10.90
N ALA A 23 12.19 16.35 11.35
CA ALA A 23 13.61 16.44 11.66
C ALA A 23 14.45 16.79 10.42
N ASP A 24 15.56 17.52 10.61
CA ASP A 24 16.44 18.01 9.54
C ASP A 24 16.98 16.93 8.62
N TYR A 25 17.23 15.72 9.17
CA TYR A 25 17.70 14.57 8.41
C TYR A 25 16.59 13.88 7.60
N HIS A 26 15.33 14.33 7.70
CA HIS A 26 14.19 13.73 6.98
C HIS A 26 13.55 14.76 6.03
N ILE A 27 12.47 15.46 6.43
CA ILE A 27 11.83 16.50 5.63
C ILE A 27 12.36 17.89 6.01
N GLY A 28 12.75 18.06 7.27
CA GLY A 28 13.31 19.30 7.81
C GLY A 28 12.29 20.35 8.23
N ARG A 29 10.99 20.11 7.98
CA ARG A 29 9.87 20.97 8.35
C ARG A 29 8.63 20.15 8.68
N SER A 30 7.77 20.66 9.53
CA SER A 30 6.46 20.05 9.80
C SER A 30 5.49 20.22 8.63
N ALA A 31 4.39 19.47 8.63
CA ALA A 31 3.36 19.59 7.61
C ALA A 31 2.63 20.95 7.66
N ASP A 32 2.59 21.58 8.83
CA ASP A 32 1.98 22.92 9.01
C ASP A 32 2.89 24.03 8.47
N GLU A 33 4.22 23.82 8.52
CA GLU A 33 5.21 24.79 8.01
C GLU A 33 5.40 24.69 6.49
N ASP A 34 5.31 23.47 5.91
CA ASP A 34 5.50 23.26 4.47
C ASP A 34 4.62 22.12 3.94
N VAL A 35 3.33 22.38 3.80
CA VAL A 35 2.36 21.38 3.29
C VAL A 35 2.69 20.91 1.87
N GLU A 36 3.29 21.76 1.04
CA GLU A 36 3.61 21.43 -0.35
C GLU A 36 4.71 20.37 -0.45
N GLU A 37 5.69 20.39 0.47
CA GLU A 37 6.72 19.34 0.52
C GLU A 37 6.12 17.98 0.91
N TYR A 38 5.13 17.97 1.82
CA TYR A 38 4.39 16.74 2.16
C TYR A 38 3.52 16.24 0.99
N ARG A 39 2.87 17.14 0.24
CA ARG A 39 2.13 16.79 -0.98
C ARG A 39 3.03 16.18 -2.04
N LYS A 40 4.19 16.76 -2.30
CA LYS A 40 5.17 16.23 -3.27
C LYS A 40 5.60 14.80 -2.96
N ARG A 41 5.67 14.44 -1.68
CA ARG A 41 6.07 13.11 -1.20
C ARG A 41 4.90 12.15 -0.99
N SER A 42 3.68 12.54 -1.31
CA SER A 42 2.46 11.76 -1.12
C SER A 42 1.91 11.26 -2.45
N PRO A 43 1.94 9.95 -2.74
CA PRO A 43 1.37 9.37 -3.95
C PRO A 43 -0.07 9.80 -4.25
N ALA A 44 -0.91 9.97 -3.23
CA ALA A 44 -2.29 10.40 -3.38
C ALA A 44 -2.41 11.80 -4.06
N TRP A 45 -1.48 12.70 -3.79
CA TRP A 45 -1.40 14.04 -4.40
C TRP A 45 -0.68 14.05 -5.74
N GLN A 46 -0.03 12.95 -6.12
CA GLN A 46 0.70 12.78 -7.36
C GLN A 46 0.05 11.75 -8.29
N ALA A 47 -1.23 11.45 -8.09
CA ALA A 47 -1.97 10.43 -8.81
C ALA A 47 -1.93 10.62 -10.34
N HIS A 48 -1.90 11.87 -10.83
CA HIS A 48 -1.77 12.20 -12.25
C HIS A 48 -0.50 11.62 -12.91
N LYS A 49 0.56 11.38 -12.13
CA LYS A 49 1.84 10.85 -12.63
C LYS A 49 1.84 9.33 -12.86
N LEU A 50 0.82 8.59 -12.41
CA LEU A 50 0.78 7.14 -12.59
C LEU A 50 0.77 6.78 -14.09
N LYS A 51 1.75 5.98 -14.51
CA LYS A 51 1.89 5.45 -15.88
C LYS A 51 2.01 3.94 -15.93
N THR A 52 2.41 3.31 -14.81
CA THR A 52 2.62 1.86 -14.69
C THR A 52 1.38 1.15 -14.19
N PRO A 53 1.20 -0.14 -14.50
CA PRO A 53 0.17 -0.96 -13.86
C PRO A 53 0.29 -0.92 -12.34
N LEU A 54 -0.83 -0.81 -11.65
CA LEU A 54 -0.88 -0.72 -10.20
C LEU A 54 -1.97 -1.63 -9.64
N LEU A 55 -1.60 -2.43 -8.63
CA LEU A 55 -2.50 -3.16 -7.77
C LEU A 55 -2.36 -2.64 -6.34
N ILE A 56 -3.47 -2.25 -5.72
CA ILE A 56 -3.53 -1.78 -4.34
C ILE A 56 -4.27 -2.81 -3.50
N HIS A 57 -3.62 -3.33 -2.46
CA HIS A 57 -4.26 -4.12 -1.42
C HIS A 57 -4.13 -3.41 -0.07
N SER A 58 -5.22 -3.34 0.69
CA SER A 58 -5.26 -2.78 2.04
C SER A 58 -6.13 -3.62 2.95
N ASN A 59 -6.03 -3.36 4.25
CA ASN A 59 -6.83 -3.99 5.28
C ASN A 59 -7.35 -2.92 6.24
N THR A 60 -8.63 -2.97 6.58
CA THR A 60 -9.25 -1.95 7.44
C THR A 60 -8.66 -1.87 8.84
N ASN A 61 -8.12 -2.98 9.36
CA ASN A 61 -7.46 -3.04 10.66
C ASN A 61 -5.93 -2.84 10.61
N ASP A 62 -5.40 -2.24 9.53
CA ASP A 62 -4.00 -1.85 9.45
C ASP A 62 -3.71 -0.71 10.42
N GLY A 63 -3.00 -1.01 11.52
CA GLY A 63 -2.65 -0.03 12.56
C GLY A 63 -1.46 0.87 12.19
N ASP A 64 -0.73 0.56 11.11
CA ASP A 64 0.37 1.40 10.65
C ASP A 64 -0.05 2.34 9.52
N VAL A 65 -0.61 1.81 8.43
CA VAL A 65 -1.14 2.61 7.33
C VAL A 65 -2.65 2.61 7.39
N ASN A 66 -3.22 3.69 7.92
CA ASN A 66 -4.67 3.81 8.04
C ASN A 66 -5.33 3.70 6.66
N VAL A 67 -6.44 2.98 6.60
CA VAL A 67 -7.22 2.78 5.37
C VAL A 67 -7.60 4.10 4.68
N PHE A 68 -7.78 5.19 5.42
CA PHE A 68 -8.09 6.51 4.86
C PHE A 68 -7.01 7.04 3.90
N GLU A 69 -5.72 6.78 4.17
CA GLU A 69 -4.65 7.15 3.22
C GLU A 69 -4.84 6.42 1.88
N VAL A 70 -5.19 5.14 1.95
CA VAL A 70 -5.37 4.29 0.79
C VAL A 70 -6.62 4.67 0.02
N GLU A 71 -7.71 4.96 0.72
CA GLU A 71 -8.95 5.46 0.10
C GLU A 71 -8.74 6.80 -0.61
N HIS A 72 -7.94 7.71 -0.02
CA HIS A 72 -7.59 8.97 -0.67
C HIS A 72 -6.80 8.70 -1.96
N LEU A 73 -5.79 7.83 -1.93
CA LEU A 73 -5.06 7.43 -3.14
C LEU A 73 -6.01 6.87 -4.22
N ILE A 74 -6.92 5.97 -3.84
CA ILE A 74 -7.90 5.36 -4.76
C ILE A 74 -8.80 6.45 -5.36
N LYS A 75 -9.32 7.37 -4.54
CA LYS A 75 -10.16 8.49 -5.00
C LYS A 75 -9.41 9.41 -5.97
N SER A 76 -8.17 9.75 -5.64
CA SER A 76 -7.31 10.58 -6.49
C SER A 76 -7.01 9.91 -7.83
N LEU A 77 -6.68 8.61 -7.83
CA LEU A 77 -6.44 7.86 -9.07
C LEU A 77 -7.69 7.78 -9.95
N LYS A 78 -8.87 7.60 -9.35
CA LYS A 78 -10.15 7.61 -10.08
C LYS A 78 -10.44 8.98 -10.68
N ALA A 79 -10.24 10.06 -9.92
CA ALA A 79 -10.43 11.44 -10.38
C ALA A 79 -9.52 11.77 -11.58
N GLU A 80 -8.30 11.23 -11.60
CA GLU A 80 -7.34 11.37 -12.71
C GLU A 80 -7.58 10.37 -13.86
N GLY A 81 -8.67 9.61 -13.84
CA GLY A 81 -9.00 8.63 -14.89
C GLY A 81 -7.99 7.50 -15.06
N LYS A 82 -7.22 7.17 -14.00
CA LYS A 82 -6.18 6.15 -14.06
C LYS A 82 -6.78 4.74 -14.05
N LYS A 83 -6.14 3.83 -14.79
CA LYS A 83 -6.46 2.40 -14.78
C LYS A 83 -5.60 1.71 -13.73
N PHE A 84 -6.22 1.06 -12.75
CA PHE A 84 -5.57 0.33 -11.67
C PHE A 84 -6.54 -0.67 -11.06
N GLU A 85 -6.01 -1.63 -10.32
CA GLU A 85 -6.78 -2.61 -9.56
C GLU A 85 -6.65 -2.34 -8.06
N TYR A 86 -7.68 -2.61 -7.28
CA TYR A 86 -7.59 -2.49 -5.82
C TYR A 86 -8.55 -3.43 -5.10
N GLU A 87 -8.18 -3.80 -3.88
CA GLU A 87 -9.02 -4.54 -2.95
C GLU A 87 -8.73 -4.08 -1.51
N ILE A 88 -9.77 -3.67 -0.80
CA ILE A 88 -9.72 -3.36 0.63
C ILE A 88 -10.39 -4.53 1.35
N TYR A 89 -9.60 -5.22 2.18
CA TYR A 89 -10.09 -6.32 3.01
C TYR A 89 -10.64 -5.77 4.33
N GLU A 90 -11.74 -6.37 4.81
CA GLU A 90 -12.34 -6.01 6.09
C GLU A 90 -11.84 -6.95 7.18
N ASP A 91 -11.15 -6.39 8.18
CA ASP A 91 -10.69 -7.05 9.41
C ASP A 91 -10.04 -8.42 9.25
N ILE A 92 -9.34 -8.66 8.13
CA ILE A 92 -8.62 -9.94 8.02
C ILE A 92 -7.41 -9.96 8.94
N PRO A 93 -7.07 -11.14 9.51
CA PRO A 93 -5.94 -11.28 10.43
C PRO A 93 -4.61 -10.80 9.84
N GLY A 94 -3.77 -10.20 10.69
CA GLY A 94 -2.41 -9.77 10.33
C GLY A 94 -2.23 -8.26 10.21
N GLY A 95 -3.29 -7.44 10.29
CA GLY A 95 -3.19 -5.98 10.27
C GLY A 95 -2.34 -5.49 9.10
N HIS A 96 -1.26 -4.76 9.37
CA HIS A 96 -0.31 -4.28 8.36
C HIS A 96 0.39 -5.40 7.56
N THR A 97 0.54 -6.57 8.15
CA THR A 97 1.24 -7.71 7.53
C THR A 97 0.29 -8.81 7.04
N PHE A 98 -0.98 -8.48 6.80
CA PHE A 98 -2.05 -9.43 6.48
C PHE A 98 -1.74 -10.37 5.29
N ASP A 99 -0.89 -9.95 4.37
CA ASP A 99 -0.45 -10.73 3.21
C ASP A 99 0.76 -11.64 3.50
N ARG A 100 1.45 -11.45 4.65
CA ARG A 100 2.72 -12.11 4.99
C ARG A 100 2.59 -13.23 6.01
N ILE A 101 1.50 -13.25 6.77
CA ILE A 101 1.25 -14.29 7.77
C ILE A 101 0.91 -15.63 7.12
N ASP A 102 1.06 -16.73 7.87
CA ASP A 102 0.68 -18.07 7.39
C ASP A 102 -0.80 -18.36 7.66
N SER A 103 -1.67 -17.78 6.87
CA SER A 103 -3.10 -18.04 6.86
C SER A 103 -3.59 -18.32 5.44
N LYS A 104 -4.71 -19.04 5.33
CA LYS A 104 -5.34 -19.33 4.02
C LYS A 104 -5.64 -18.01 3.28
N LYS A 105 -6.17 -17.00 4.00
CA LYS A 105 -6.51 -15.70 3.41
C LYS A 105 -5.28 -14.96 2.90
N ALA A 106 -4.19 -14.94 3.68
CA ALA A 106 -2.93 -14.35 3.24
C ALA A 106 -2.36 -15.04 1.99
N GLN A 107 -2.48 -16.36 1.90
CA GLN A 107 -2.07 -17.11 0.72
C GLN A 107 -2.92 -16.77 -0.51
N GLU A 108 -4.24 -16.58 -0.33
CA GLU A 108 -5.14 -16.11 -1.40
C GLU A 108 -4.76 -14.71 -1.89
N VAL A 109 -4.44 -13.80 -0.97
CA VAL A 109 -3.97 -12.44 -1.29
C VAL A 109 -2.66 -12.51 -2.09
N ARG A 110 -1.68 -13.28 -1.63
CA ARG A 110 -0.41 -13.47 -2.35
C ARG A 110 -0.62 -14.04 -3.75
N LEU A 111 -1.52 -15.01 -3.90
CA LEU A 111 -1.83 -15.58 -5.22
C LEU A 111 -2.39 -14.51 -6.17
N LYS A 112 -3.27 -13.60 -5.70
CA LYS A 112 -3.77 -12.48 -6.50
C LYS A 112 -2.64 -11.54 -6.92
N ILE A 113 -1.72 -11.20 -6.00
CA ILE A 113 -0.55 -10.37 -6.30
C ILE A 113 0.31 -11.03 -7.39
N TYR A 114 0.60 -12.32 -7.26
CA TYR A 114 1.40 -13.05 -8.26
C TYR A 114 0.71 -13.13 -9.61
N LYS A 115 -0.61 -13.33 -9.65
CA LYS A 115 -1.37 -13.33 -10.90
C LYS A 115 -1.40 -11.96 -11.58
N PHE A 116 -1.51 -10.88 -10.81
CA PHE A 116 -1.37 -9.55 -11.35
C PHE A 116 0.02 -9.33 -11.98
N LEU A 117 1.08 -9.68 -11.25
CA LEU A 117 2.45 -9.54 -11.72
C LEU A 117 2.76 -10.44 -12.94
N GLU A 118 2.17 -11.64 -12.98
CA GLU A 118 2.30 -12.58 -14.11
C GLU A 118 1.89 -11.94 -15.45
N GLY A 119 0.85 -11.10 -15.45
CA GLY A 119 0.39 -10.39 -16.63
C GLY A 119 1.41 -9.40 -17.23
N TYR A 120 2.44 -9.01 -16.44
CA TYR A 120 3.43 -8.02 -16.85
C TYR A 120 4.88 -8.55 -16.88
N LEU A 121 5.19 -9.56 -16.05
CA LEU A 121 6.56 -10.05 -15.86
C LEU A 121 6.86 -11.39 -16.52
N SER A 122 5.84 -12.09 -17.03
CA SER A 122 5.97 -13.38 -17.73
C SER A 122 6.89 -14.39 -17.01
N PRO A 123 6.61 -14.77 -15.74
CA PRO A 123 7.46 -15.66 -14.99
C PRO A 123 7.50 -17.06 -15.65
N PRO A 124 8.65 -17.77 -15.63
CA PRO A 124 8.79 -19.07 -16.30
C PRO A 124 7.92 -20.19 -15.71
N LYS A 125 7.47 -20.04 -14.46
CA LYS A 125 6.62 -20.98 -13.74
C LYS A 125 5.56 -20.25 -12.91
N PRO A 126 4.49 -19.75 -13.54
CA PRO A 126 3.45 -19.01 -12.83
C PRO A 126 2.66 -19.92 -11.87
N PHE A 127 2.12 -19.34 -10.80
CA PHE A 127 1.28 -20.05 -9.84
C PHE A 127 -0.17 -20.13 -10.33
N GLY A 128 -0.58 -21.24 -10.94
CA GLY A 128 -1.94 -21.42 -11.41
C GLY A 128 -3.01 -21.45 -10.30
N ASN A 129 -2.65 -21.89 -9.08
CA ASN A 129 -3.57 -22.03 -7.95
C ASN A 129 -2.84 -22.06 -6.59
N LEU A 130 -3.62 -22.07 -5.49
CA LEU A 130 -3.09 -22.13 -4.12
C LEU A 130 -2.25 -23.38 -3.83
N LYS A 131 -2.55 -24.51 -4.44
CA LYS A 131 -1.77 -25.77 -4.25
C LYS A 131 -0.35 -25.60 -4.82
N ALA A 132 -0.23 -24.96 -5.99
CA ALA A 132 1.07 -24.66 -6.59
C ALA A 132 1.86 -23.66 -5.74
N LEU A 133 1.20 -22.60 -5.25
CA LEU A 133 1.82 -21.62 -4.36
C LEU A 133 2.33 -22.28 -3.07
N ARG A 134 1.51 -23.10 -2.38
CA ARG A 134 1.89 -23.80 -1.15
C ARG A 134 3.07 -24.76 -1.34
N LYS A 135 3.12 -25.45 -2.49
CA LYS A 135 4.23 -26.34 -2.83
C LYS A 135 5.55 -25.58 -3.02
N ALA A 136 5.49 -24.35 -3.53
CA ALA A 136 6.64 -23.50 -3.77
C ALA A 136 6.98 -22.59 -2.58
N ALA A 137 6.10 -22.49 -1.57
CA ALA A 137 6.34 -21.67 -0.38
C ALA A 137 7.64 -22.05 0.32
N TYR A 138 8.42 -21.05 0.70
CA TYR A 138 9.68 -21.25 1.42
C TYR A 138 9.41 -22.04 2.70
N ARG A 139 10.12 -23.15 2.87
CA ARG A 139 10.25 -23.80 4.16
C ARG A 139 11.40 -23.12 4.89
N TYR A 140 11.06 -22.32 5.89
CA TYR A 140 12.03 -21.80 6.83
C TYR A 140 12.51 -22.96 7.73
#